data_b4e069c0c3ac5e72323557cf581bf7ba
#
_entry.id   b4e069c0c3ac5e72323557cf581bf7ba
#
_cell.length_a   1.000
_cell.length_b   1.000
_cell.length_c   1.000
_cell.angle_alpha   90.00
_cell.angle_beta   90.00
_cell.angle_gamma   90.00
#
_symmetry.space_group_name_H-M   'P 1'
#
loop_
_entity.id
_entity.type
_entity.pdbx_description
1 polymer ?
#
loop_
_entity_poly.entity_id
_entity_poly.type
_entity_poly.pdbx_seq_one_letter_code
_entity_poly.pdbx_strand_id
1 'polypeptide(L)' 'MSREFHVHLVSDATGETLNAIARAALAQFEGVAVNEHFYALVRSKRQLDRALEHIREEPGLVFFTLV' A
#
# COMPACT_ATOMS: atom_id res chain seq x y z
N MET A 1 9.35 16.73 15.14
CA MET A 1 8.94 15.32 15.09
C MET A 1 8.39 14.99 13.73
N SER A 2 8.98 14.06 13.05
CA SER A 2 8.46 13.61 11.76
C SER A 2 7.32 12.65 12.01
N ARG A 3 6.18 12.85 11.33
CA ARG A 3 5.11 11.88 11.34
C ARG A 3 5.35 10.92 10.19
N GLU A 4 5.34 9.64 10.50
CA GLU A 4 5.44 8.61 9.49
C GLU A 4 4.09 7.96 9.30
N PHE A 5 3.69 7.84 8.05
CA PHE A 5 2.51 7.08 7.68
C PHE A 5 2.92 5.88 6.84
N HIS A 6 2.32 4.76 7.14
CA HIS A 6 2.49 3.57 6.32
C HIS A 6 1.31 3.47 5.37
N VAL A 7 1.63 3.24 4.10
CA VAL A 7 0.62 3.05 3.07
C VAL A 7 0.90 1.72 2.38
N HIS A 8 -0.10 0.88 2.35
CA HIS A 8 0.01 -0.45 1.76
C HIS A 8 -0.79 -0.51 0.47
N LEU A 9 -0.13 -0.89 -0.61
CA LEU A 9 -0.73 -1.00 -1.94
C LEU A 9 -0.78 -2.47 -2.32
N VAL A 10 -1.97 -3.03 -2.41
CA VAL A 10 -2.17 -4.45 -2.68
C VAL A 10 -2.83 -4.61 -4.05
N SER A 11 -2.18 -5.33 -4.95
CA SER A 11 -2.67 -5.54 -6.31
C SER A 11 -2.52 -6.99 -6.74
N ASP A 12 -3.49 -7.48 -7.51
CA ASP A 12 -3.41 -8.80 -8.13
C ASP A 12 -2.67 -8.78 -9.47
N ALA A 13 -2.24 -7.61 -9.89
CA ALA A 13 -1.48 -7.39 -11.12
C ALA A 13 -0.18 -6.68 -10.80
N THR A 14 0.42 -6.01 -11.77
CA THR A 14 1.68 -5.28 -11.56
C THR A 14 1.51 -4.03 -10.69
N GLY A 15 0.28 -3.52 -10.60
CA GLY A 15 -0.02 -2.41 -9.72
C GLY A 15 0.37 -1.04 -10.25
N GLU A 16 0.68 -0.91 -11.52
CA GLU A 16 1.07 0.38 -12.09
C GLU A 16 -0.02 1.43 -11.92
N THR A 17 -1.27 1.06 -12.22
CA THR A 17 -2.42 1.97 -12.07
C THR A 17 -2.62 2.33 -10.61
N LEU A 18 -2.57 1.35 -9.72
CA LEU A 18 -2.74 1.58 -8.29
C LEU A 18 -1.66 2.52 -7.76
N ASN A 19 -0.42 2.30 -8.19
CA ASN A 19 0.70 3.14 -7.79
C ASN A 19 0.50 4.60 -8.22
N ALA A 20 0.03 4.81 -9.46
CA ALA A 20 -0.23 6.15 -9.97
C ALA A 20 -1.34 6.84 -9.19
N ILE A 21 -2.42 6.13 -8.89
CA ILE A 21 -3.53 6.67 -8.12
C ILE A 21 -3.08 7.01 -6.70
N ALA A 22 -2.33 6.13 -6.07
CA ALA A 22 -1.84 6.36 -4.72
C ALA A 22 -0.91 7.56 -4.66
N ARG A 23 -0.02 7.70 -5.62
CA ARG A 23 0.89 8.85 -5.67
C ARG A 23 0.13 10.16 -5.82
N ALA A 24 -0.89 10.18 -6.67
CA ALA A 24 -1.72 11.36 -6.85
C ALA A 24 -2.45 11.74 -5.55
N ALA A 25 -2.98 10.75 -4.85
CA ALA A 25 -3.68 10.99 -3.59
C ALA A 25 -2.72 11.45 -2.49
N LEU A 26 -1.54 10.84 -2.41
CA LEU A 26 -0.57 11.14 -1.36
C LEU A 26 0.20 12.44 -1.61
N ALA A 27 0.23 12.93 -2.84
CA ALA A 27 0.88 14.19 -3.17
C ALA A 27 0.28 15.38 -2.42
N GLN A 28 -0.93 15.25 -1.92
CA GLN A 28 -1.62 16.29 -1.18
C GLN A 28 -1.16 16.39 0.28
N PHE A 29 -0.41 15.39 0.76
CA PHE A 29 0.06 15.37 2.15
C PHE A 29 1.46 15.95 2.21
N GLU A 30 1.54 17.20 2.64
CA GLU A 30 2.83 17.88 2.81
C GLU A 30 3.31 17.74 4.25
N GLY A 31 4.62 17.67 4.41
CA GLY A 31 5.25 17.61 5.73
C GLY A 31 5.11 16.27 6.42
N VAL A 32 4.76 15.23 5.66
CA VAL A 32 4.56 13.88 6.18
C VAL A 32 5.47 12.92 5.43
N ALA A 33 6.20 12.11 6.17
CA ALA A 33 6.97 11.03 5.58
C ALA A 33 6.04 9.83 5.33
N VAL A 34 5.98 9.39 4.08
CA VAL A 34 5.13 8.26 3.71
C VAL A 34 6.00 7.06 3.38
N ASN A 35 5.78 5.97 4.08
CA ASN A 35 6.43 4.70 3.81
C ASN A 35 5.47 3.83 3.01
N GLU A 36 5.77 3.67 1.73
CA GLU A 36 4.95 2.85 0.84
C GLU A 36 5.40 1.40 0.88
N HIS A 37 4.45 0.51 1.07
CA HIS A 37 4.65 -0.94 1.02
C HIS A 37 3.85 -1.47 -0.15
N PHE A 38 4.52 -2.05 -1.11
CA PHE A 38 3.89 -2.49 -2.34
C PHE A 38 3.83 -4.02 -2.41
N TYR A 39 2.63 -4.54 -2.63
CA TYR A 39 2.38 -5.98 -2.76
C TYR A 39 1.77 -6.25 -4.12
N ALA A 40 2.61 -6.59 -5.09
CA ALA A 40 2.16 -6.88 -6.44
C ALA A 40 1.89 -8.38 -6.62
N LEU A 41 1.07 -8.70 -7.61
CA LEU A 41 0.78 -10.08 -8.00
C LEU A 41 0.22 -10.95 -6.85
N VAL A 42 -0.60 -10.33 -6.00
CA VAL A 42 -1.26 -11.04 -4.91
C VAL A 42 -2.46 -11.81 -5.50
N ARG A 43 -2.25 -13.08 -5.79
CA ARG A 43 -3.23 -13.91 -6.50
C ARG A 43 -3.69 -15.13 -5.71
N SER A 44 -3.16 -15.34 -4.53
CA SER A 44 -3.53 -16.47 -3.69
C SER A 44 -3.85 -16.01 -2.29
N LYS A 45 -4.59 -16.84 -1.56
CA LYS A 45 -4.90 -16.54 -0.16
C LYS A 45 -3.64 -16.45 0.68
N ARG A 46 -2.64 -17.28 0.40
CA ARG A 46 -1.37 -17.27 1.12
C ARG A 46 -0.65 -15.94 0.95
N GLN A 47 -0.63 -15.43 -0.28
CA GLN A 47 0.00 -14.14 -0.56
C GLN A 47 -0.74 -13.01 0.15
N LEU A 48 -2.06 -13.05 0.11
CA LEU A 48 -2.88 -12.05 0.78
C LEU A 48 -2.66 -12.09 2.30
N ASP A 49 -2.61 -13.28 2.88
CA ASP A 49 -2.36 -13.42 4.31
C ASP A 49 -1.02 -12.83 4.72
N ARG A 50 0.01 -13.01 3.90
CA ARG A 50 1.33 -12.42 4.15
C ARG A 50 1.27 -10.90 4.10
N ALA A 51 0.58 -10.34 3.12
CA ALA A 51 0.41 -8.90 3.03
C ALA A 51 -0.31 -8.37 4.26
N LEU A 52 -1.36 -9.06 4.71
CA LEU A 52 -2.10 -8.65 5.89
C LEU A 52 -1.25 -8.71 7.16
N GLU A 53 -0.33 -9.67 7.27
CA GLU A 53 0.59 -9.72 8.39
C GLU A 53 1.48 -8.48 8.44
N HIS A 54 2.03 -8.09 7.30
CA HIS A 54 2.84 -6.88 7.21
C HIS A 54 2.03 -5.63 7.56
N ILE A 55 0.78 -5.57 7.10
CA ILE A 55 -0.10 -4.45 7.40
C ILE A 55 -0.36 -4.36 8.90
N ARG A 56 -0.53 -5.49 9.58
CA ARG A 56 -0.73 -5.52 11.03
C ARG A 56 0.48 -5.02 11.79
N GLU A 57 1.68 -5.35 11.30
CA GLU A 57 2.92 -4.91 11.94
C GLU A 57 3.13 -3.42 11.79
N GLU A 58 2.72 -2.87 10.66
CA GLU A 58 2.88 -1.44 10.38
C GLU A 58 1.55 -0.86 9.87
N PRO A 59 0.58 -0.64 10.77
CA PRO A 59 -0.75 -0.21 10.36
C PRO A 59 -0.74 1.13 9.63
N GLY A 60 -1.65 1.27 8.68
CA GLY A 60 -1.77 2.48 7.89
C GLY A 60 -2.91 2.38 6.89
N LEU A 61 -2.87 3.23 5.88
CA LEU A 61 -3.85 3.20 4.80
C LEU A 61 -3.58 2.01 3.88
N VAL A 62 -4.64 1.42 3.39
CA VAL A 62 -4.56 0.27 2.49
C VAL A 62 -5.37 0.56 1.23
N PHE A 63 -4.73 0.47 0.08
CA PHE A 63 -5.39 0.59 -1.21
C PHE A 63 -5.36 -0.77 -1.91
N PHE A 64 -6.51 -1.19 -2.40
CA PHE A 64 -6.65 -2.46 -3.10
C PHE A 64 -7.07 -2.26 -4.54
N THR A 65 -6.47 -3.04 -5.45
CA THR A 65 -7.01 -3.24 -6.78
C THR A 65 -7.02 -4.73 -7.05
N LEU A 66 -8.13 -5.37 -6.71
CA LEU A 66 -8.31 -6.80 -6.91
C LEU A 66 -9.46 -7.02 -7.88
N VAL A 67 -9.23 -7.86 -8.86
CA VAL A 67 -10.25 -8.20 -9.84
C VAL A 67 -10.87 -9.53 -9.54
#